data_b220d3e7180c46742285a2ce529eb4af
#
_entry.id   b220d3e7180c46742285a2ce529eb4af
#
_cell.length_a   1.000
_cell.length_b   1.000
_cell.length_c   1.000
_cell.angle_alpha   90.00
_cell.angle_beta   90.00
_cell.angle_gamma   90.00
#
_symmetry.space_group_name_H-M   'P 1'
#
loop_
_entity.id
_entity.type
_entity.pdbx_description
1 polymer ?
#
loop_
_entity_poly.entity_id
_entity_poly.type
_entity_poly.pdbx_seq_one_letter_code
_entity_poly.pdbx_strand_id
1 'polypeptide(L)'
;MPRTYSKEFIKTLGTLKPFDTTGIQLAKACIRANIPALYVANALEVTRMTVHSWFRGNPIRDKKRRMIAVFTELIEEDLDNGVLPAKNTAQAKKYIEDMIGKKL
;
A
#
# COMPACT_ATOMS: atom_id res chain seq x y z
N MET A 1 11.34 -4.47 14.35
CA MET A 1 10.64 -4.44 13.06
C MET A 1 11.34 -3.51 12.10
N PRO A 2 11.65 -3.95 10.89
CA PRO A 2 12.22 -3.03 9.92
C PRO A 2 11.21 -1.93 9.58
N ARG A 3 11.67 -0.70 9.54
CA ARG A 3 10.82 0.42 9.16
C ARG A 3 10.70 0.48 7.64
N THR A 4 9.50 0.32 7.16
CA THR A 4 9.21 0.42 5.73
C THR A 4 9.14 1.87 5.27
N TYR A 5 8.62 2.75 6.14
CA TYR A 5 8.40 4.16 5.80
C TYR A 5 9.06 5.07 6.84
N SER A 6 9.65 6.18 6.38
CA SER A 6 10.27 7.17 7.27
C SER A 6 9.20 7.99 8.00
N LYS A 7 9.57 8.53 9.16
CA LYS A 7 8.68 9.44 9.90
C LYS A 7 8.34 10.69 9.10
N GLU A 8 9.30 11.21 8.35
CA GLU A 8 9.11 12.39 7.51
C GLU A 8 8.10 12.13 6.41
N PHE A 9 8.16 10.96 5.78
CA PHE A 9 7.21 10.57 4.77
C PHE A 9 5.79 10.47 5.33
N ILE A 10 5.64 9.87 6.50
CA ILE A 10 4.33 9.74 7.17
C ILE A 10 3.75 11.12 7.50
N LYS A 11 4.57 12.05 7.99
CA LYS A 11 4.14 13.42 8.26
C LYS A 11 3.71 14.13 6.99
N THR A 12 4.47 13.95 5.91
CA THR A 12 4.17 14.56 4.62
C THR A 12 2.81 14.13 4.10
N LEU A 13 2.45 12.86 4.27
CA LEU A 13 1.13 12.36 3.87
C LEU A 13 -0.01 13.13 4.53
N GLY A 14 0.17 13.58 5.76
CA GLY A 14 -0.85 14.33 6.47
C GLY A 14 -1.02 15.78 6.01
N THR A 15 -0.01 16.33 5.30
CA THR A 15 0.00 17.73 4.87
C THR A 15 -0.21 17.93 3.38
N LEU A 16 -0.12 16.87 2.58
CA LEU A 16 -0.28 16.95 1.14
C LEU A 16 -1.71 17.32 0.75
N LYS A 17 -1.80 18.19 -0.28
CA LYS A 17 -3.07 18.46 -0.97
C LYS A 17 -3.06 17.68 -2.27
N PRO A 18 -3.55 16.44 -2.28
CA PRO A 18 -3.41 15.57 -3.43
C PRO A 18 -4.43 15.89 -4.54
N PHE A 19 -4.02 15.68 -5.78
CA PHE A 19 -4.93 15.61 -6.90
C PHE A 19 -5.85 14.40 -6.79
N ASP A 20 -5.30 13.31 -6.24
CA ASP A 20 -5.98 12.03 -6.18
C ASP A 20 -5.73 11.40 -4.81
N THR A 21 -6.78 11.18 -4.06
CA THR A 21 -6.70 10.61 -2.71
C THR A 21 -6.54 9.10 -2.71
N THR A 22 -6.80 8.43 -3.84
CA THR A 22 -6.76 6.97 -3.93
C THR A 22 -5.40 6.41 -3.51
N GLY A 23 -4.32 6.96 -4.06
CA GLY A 23 -2.97 6.53 -3.72
C GLY A 23 -2.59 6.84 -2.28
N ILE A 24 -3.07 7.96 -1.74
CA ILE A 24 -2.82 8.34 -0.35
C ILE A 24 -3.54 7.42 0.60
N GLN A 25 -4.77 7.02 0.29
CA GLN A 25 -5.50 6.04 1.08
C GLN A 25 -4.79 4.69 1.08
N LEU A 26 -4.27 4.28 -0.07
CA LEU A 26 -3.44 3.07 -0.16
C LEU A 26 -2.19 3.19 0.72
N ALA A 27 -1.50 4.33 0.68
CA ALA A 27 -0.33 4.56 1.50
C ALA A 27 -0.64 4.44 2.99
N LYS A 28 -1.71 5.07 3.44
CA LYS A 28 -2.14 5.01 4.84
C LYS A 28 -2.48 3.59 5.26
N ALA A 29 -3.18 2.84 4.41
CA ALA A 29 -3.52 1.44 4.67
C ALA A 29 -2.25 0.59 4.77
N CYS A 30 -1.30 0.76 3.86
CA CYS A 30 -0.05 0.01 3.86
C CYS A 30 0.81 0.32 5.10
N ILE A 31 0.84 1.58 5.53
CA ILE A 31 1.55 1.96 6.75
C ILE A 31 0.94 1.27 7.97
N ARG A 32 -0.38 1.32 8.10
CA ARG A 32 -1.10 0.68 9.20
C ARG A 32 -0.93 -0.83 9.17
N ALA A 33 -0.91 -1.42 7.98
CA ALA A 33 -0.79 -2.85 7.79
C ALA A 33 0.66 -3.35 7.80
N ASN A 34 1.62 -2.43 7.80
CA ASN A 34 3.06 -2.76 7.74
C ASN A 34 3.43 -3.55 6.48
N ILE A 35 2.89 -3.12 5.33
CA ILE A 35 3.17 -3.75 4.03
C ILE A 35 4.11 -2.84 3.24
N PRO A 36 5.32 -3.34 2.86
CA PRO A 36 6.26 -2.56 2.06
C PRO A 36 5.74 -2.20 0.67
N ALA A 37 6.10 -1.02 0.19
CA ALA A 37 5.73 -0.56 -1.14
C ALA A 37 6.19 -1.52 -2.24
N LEU A 38 7.34 -2.18 -2.05
CA LEU A 38 7.85 -3.15 -3.01
C LEU A 38 6.85 -4.29 -3.26
N TYR A 39 6.21 -4.80 -2.21
CA TYR A 39 5.25 -5.88 -2.34
C TYR A 39 3.96 -5.42 -3.02
N VAL A 40 3.54 -4.18 -2.75
CA VAL A 40 2.41 -3.57 -3.45
C VAL A 40 2.73 -3.45 -4.95
N ALA A 41 3.93 -2.99 -5.28
CA ALA A 41 4.37 -2.86 -6.67
C ALA A 41 4.34 -4.21 -7.38
N ASN A 42 4.85 -5.25 -6.73
CA ASN A 42 4.85 -6.60 -7.30
C ASN A 42 3.43 -7.13 -7.49
N ALA A 43 2.55 -6.88 -6.53
CA ALA A 43 1.15 -7.33 -6.60
C ALA A 43 0.39 -6.65 -7.74
N LEU A 44 0.64 -5.38 -7.97
CA LEU A 44 -0.06 -4.58 -8.97
C LEU A 44 0.68 -4.53 -10.32
N GLU A 45 1.79 -5.23 -10.43
CA GLU A 45 2.60 -5.33 -11.64
C GLU A 45 3.08 -3.96 -12.15
N VAL A 46 3.54 -3.13 -11.21
CA VAL A 46 4.12 -1.81 -11.51
C VAL A 46 5.46 -1.67 -10.81
N THR A 47 6.18 -0.59 -11.12
CA THR A 47 7.46 -0.33 -10.44
C THR A 47 7.21 0.28 -9.06
N ARG A 48 8.20 0.12 -8.18
CA ARG A 48 8.17 0.74 -6.85
C ARG A 48 8.08 2.26 -6.94
N MET A 49 8.74 2.87 -7.93
CA MET A 49 8.66 4.30 -8.17
C MET A 49 7.24 4.75 -8.47
N THR A 50 6.51 3.97 -9.25
CA THR A 50 5.11 4.25 -9.57
C THR A 50 4.25 4.23 -8.32
N VAL A 51 4.44 3.24 -7.44
CA VAL A 51 3.72 3.16 -6.17
C VAL A 51 4.02 4.39 -5.30
N HIS A 52 5.28 4.78 -5.18
CA HIS A 52 5.65 5.98 -4.42
C HIS A 52 5.05 7.25 -5.02
N SER A 53 4.93 7.32 -6.34
CA SER A 53 4.26 8.44 -7.01
C SER A 53 2.79 8.52 -6.57
N TRP A 54 2.10 7.39 -6.55
CA TRP A 54 0.71 7.32 -6.07
C TRP A 54 0.60 7.75 -4.61
N PHE A 55 1.54 7.30 -3.78
CA PHE A 55 1.55 7.64 -2.35
C PHE A 55 1.68 9.14 -2.10
N ARG A 56 2.29 9.87 -3.03
CA ARG A 56 2.41 11.33 -2.95
C ARG A 56 1.16 12.07 -3.42
N GLY A 57 0.15 11.36 -3.88
CA GLY A 57 -1.08 11.97 -4.36
C GLY A 57 -1.07 12.33 -5.85
N ASN A 58 -0.12 11.80 -6.61
CA ASN A 58 -0.11 11.99 -8.05
C ASN A 58 -1.27 11.23 -8.70
N PRO A 59 -1.81 11.76 -9.82
CA PRO A 59 -2.95 11.14 -10.48
C PRO A 59 -2.69 9.69 -10.89
N ILE A 60 -3.72 8.86 -10.77
CA ILE A 60 -3.68 7.45 -11.16
C ILE A 60 -4.60 7.28 -12.37
N ARG A 61 -4.15 6.49 -13.34
CA ARG A 61 -4.97 6.18 -14.53
C ARG A 61 -6.24 5.45 -14.11
N ASP A 62 -7.36 5.76 -14.75
CA ASP A 62 -8.67 5.21 -14.39
C ASP A 62 -8.68 3.68 -14.34
N LYS A 63 -7.98 3.04 -15.26
CA LYS A 63 -7.87 1.56 -15.28
C LYS A 63 -7.29 1.00 -13.99
N LYS A 64 -6.33 1.72 -13.40
CA LYS A 64 -5.64 1.28 -12.17
C LYS A 64 -6.38 1.72 -10.92
N ARG A 65 -7.09 2.85 -10.98
CA ARG A 65 -7.74 3.43 -9.81
C ARG A 65 -8.69 2.47 -9.12
N ARG A 66 -9.55 1.80 -9.89
CA ARG A 66 -10.51 0.84 -9.33
C ARG A 66 -9.80 -0.32 -8.65
N MET A 67 -8.77 -0.87 -9.30
CA MET A 67 -7.99 -1.98 -8.75
C MET A 67 -7.30 -1.57 -7.44
N ILE A 68 -6.74 -0.36 -7.41
CA ILE A 68 -6.09 0.17 -6.22
C ILE A 68 -7.09 0.38 -5.09
N ALA A 69 -8.28 0.89 -5.41
CA ALA A 69 -9.34 1.09 -4.41
C ALA A 69 -9.78 -0.25 -3.79
N VAL A 70 -9.97 -1.28 -4.61
CA VAL A 70 -10.32 -2.62 -4.12
C VAL A 70 -9.19 -3.19 -3.26
N PHE A 71 -7.95 -3.04 -3.70
CA PHE A 71 -6.78 -3.50 -2.94
C PHE A 71 -6.72 -2.83 -1.57
N THR A 72 -6.95 -1.52 -1.53
CA THR A 72 -6.98 -0.75 -0.29
C THR A 72 -8.09 -1.24 0.65
N GLU A 73 -9.29 -1.46 0.11
CA GLU A 73 -10.43 -1.96 0.89
C GLU A 73 -10.14 -3.34 1.51
N LEU A 74 -9.49 -4.23 0.76
CA LEU A 74 -9.12 -5.55 1.26
C LEU A 74 -8.15 -5.44 2.42
N ILE A 75 -7.15 -4.55 2.31
CA ILE A 75 -6.19 -4.32 3.39
C ILE A 75 -6.90 -3.76 4.63
N GLU A 76 -7.78 -2.77 4.45
CA GLU A 76 -8.52 -2.17 5.56
C GLU A 76 -9.43 -3.19 6.25
N GLU A 77 -10.10 -4.03 5.48
CA GLU A 77 -10.94 -5.09 6.01
C GLU A 77 -10.11 -6.07 6.85
N ASP A 78 -8.95 -6.48 6.35
CA ASP A 78 -8.07 -7.39 7.08
C ASP A 78 -7.45 -6.75 8.33
N LEU A 79 -7.26 -5.43 8.32
CA LEU A 79 -6.89 -4.70 9.53
C LEU A 79 -7.99 -4.75 10.58
N ASP A 80 -9.24 -4.55 10.15
CA ASP A 80 -10.40 -4.60 11.04
C ASP A 80 -10.63 -6.00 11.60
N ASN A 81 -10.33 -7.03 10.82
CA ASN A 81 -10.50 -8.42 11.23
C ASN A 81 -9.32 -8.99 12.02
N GLY A 82 -8.28 -8.20 12.26
CA GLY A 82 -7.12 -8.62 13.04
C GLY A 82 -6.11 -9.48 12.28
N VAL A 83 -6.29 -9.67 10.98
CA VAL A 83 -5.34 -10.40 10.13
C VAL A 83 -4.05 -9.60 9.94
N LEU A 84 -4.19 -8.28 9.84
CA LEU A 84 -3.08 -7.33 9.75
C LEU A 84 -3.06 -6.48 11.02
N PRO A 85 -1.98 -5.79 11.39
CA PRO A 85 -0.77 -5.60 10.59
C PRO A 85 0.15 -6.81 10.59
N ALA A 86 1.02 -6.87 9.57
CA ALA A 86 2.07 -7.88 9.50
C ALA A 86 3.13 -7.59 10.56
N LYS A 87 3.62 -8.62 11.22
CA LYS A 87 4.62 -8.49 12.29
C LYS A 87 6.03 -8.27 11.74
N ASN A 88 6.28 -8.72 10.53
CA ASN A 88 7.58 -8.61 9.89
C ASN A 88 7.42 -8.67 8.37
N THR A 89 8.54 -8.49 7.66
CA THR A 89 8.56 -8.48 6.19
C THR A 89 8.11 -9.81 5.60
N ALA A 90 8.50 -10.92 6.24
CA ALA A 90 8.13 -12.25 5.76
C ALA A 90 6.62 -12.48 5.81
N GLN A 91 5.96 -12.01 6.87
CA GLN A 91 4.49 -12.09 6.95
C GLN A 91 3.81 -11.21 5.92
N ALA A 92 4.33 -9.99 5.71
CA ALA A 92 3.80 -9.09 4.70
C ALA A 92 3.90 -9.71 3.30
N LYS A 93 5.05 -10.33 2.99
CA LYS A 93 5.26 -11.01 1.73
C LYS A 93 4.26 -12.15 1.54
N LYS A 94 4.11 -12.99 2.55
CA LYS A 94 3.18 -14.12 2.50
C LYS A 94 1.74 -13.64 2.34
N TYR A 95 1.36 -12.59 3.04
CA TYR A 95 0.03 -12.00 2.94
C TYR A 95 -0.27 -11.58 1.49
N ILE A 96 0.67 -10.88 0.86
CA ILE A 96 0.51 -10.44 -0.52
C ILE A 96 0.50 -11.63 -1.48
N GLU A 97 1.39 -12.61 -1.28
CA GLU A 97 1.41 -13.82 -2.10
C GLU A 97 0.08 -14.56 -2.06
N ASP A 98 -0.51 -14.69 -0.87
CA ASP A 98 -1.81 -15.35 -0.71
C ASP A 98 -2.93 -14.54 -1.37
N MET A 99 -2.86 -13.20 -1.30
CA MET A 99 -3.86 -12.33 -1.91
C MET A 99 -3.87 -12.43 -3.43
N ILE A 100 -2.71 -12.47 -4.06
CA ILE A 100 -2.59 -12.48 -5.52
C ILE A 100 -2.49 -13.89 -6.12
N GLY A 101 -2.32 -14.90 -5.27
CA GLY A 101 -2.19 -16.29 -5.72
C GLY A 101 -0.88 -16.61 -6.44
N LYS A 102 0.15 -15.81 -6.22
CA LYS A 102 1.47 -15.99 -6.84
C LYS A 102 2.56 -15.75 -5.81
N LYS A 103 3.71 -16.39 -6.01
CA LYS A 103 4.90 -16.09 -5.21
C LYS A 103 5.59 -14.83 -5.74
N LEU A 104 6.05 -14.01 -4.83
CA LEU A 104 6.81 -12.80 -5.17
C LEU A 104 8.30 -13.08 -5.37
#